data_14fd8ab5f0786cd1549b711f183db0cc
#
_entry.id   14fd8ab5f0786cd1549b711f183db0cc
#
_cell.length_a   1.000
_cell.length_b   1.000
_cell.length_c   1.000
_cell.angle_alpha   90.00
_cell.angle_beta   90.00
_cell.angle_gamma   90.00
#
_symmetry.space_group_name_H-M   'P 1'
#
loop_
_entity.id
_entity.type
_entity.pdbx_description
1 polymer ?
#
loop_
_entity_poly.entity_id
_entity_poly.type
_entity_poly.pdbx_seq_one_letter_code
_entity_poly.pdbx_strand_id
1 'polypeptide(L)'
;MRGMKDKIPFAVNNITCVILLSLFCNAASAVEFNTDVLDAADKKNIDFTRFSEAGYVLPGQYLLDVIVNGQSISPASLQISFVEPALSGDKAEKKLPQACLTSDMVRLMGLTAESLDKVVYWHDGLCADFHGLPGVDIRPDTGAGVLRINMPQAWLEYSDATWLPPSRWDDGIPGLMLDYNLNGTVSRNYQGGDSHPVSYTHL
;
A
#
# COMPACT_ATOMS: atom_id res chain seq x y z
N MET A 1 27.12 29.10 -57.34
CA MET A 1 26.20 28.02 -56.91
C MET A 1 25.57 28.41 -55.56
N ARG A 2 24.35 28.87 -55.57
CA ARG A 2 23.59 29.31 -54.37
C ARG A 2 22.78 28.10 -53.83
N GLY A 3 23.11 27.64 -52.65
CA GLY A 3 22.31 26.65 -51.93
C GLY A 3 21.12 27.33 -51.24
N MET A 4 19.96 26.98 -51.70
CA MET A 4 18.68 27.43 -51.15
C MET A 4 18.38 26.55 -49.93
N LYS A 5 18.33 27.17 -48.74
CA LYS A 5 17.88 26.53 -47.52
C LYS A 5 16.37 26.72 -47.46
N ASP A 6 15.63 25.68 -47.75
CA ASP A 6 14.17 25.62 -47.55
C ASP A 6 13.87 25.55 -46.06
N LYS A 7 13.36 26.66 -45.53
CA LYS A 7 12.72 26.73 -44.21
C LYS A 7 11.29 26.25 -44.36
N ILE A 8 10.99 25.08 -43.86
CA ILE A 8 9.60 24.61 -43.72
C ILE A 8 8.92 25.43 -42.61
N PRO A 9 7.88 26.24 -42.90
CA PRO A 9 7.13 26.91 -41.88
C PRO A 9 6.22 25.89 -41.16
N PHE A 10 6.48 25.67 -39.88
CA PHE A 10 5.58 24.87 -39.04
C PHE A 10 4.34 25.70 -38.78
N ALA A 11 3.34 25.58 -39.65
CA ALA A 11 2.02 26.17 -39.44
C ALA A 11 1.31 25.33 -38.38
N VAL A 12 1.33 25.77 -37.13
CA VAL A 12 0.50 25.17 -36.07
C VAL A 12 -0.94 25.51 -36.41
N ASN A 13 -1.68 24.55 -36.92
CA ASN A 13 -3.07 24.72 -37.31
C ASN A 13 -3.89 25.02 -36.03
N ASN A 14 -4.80 25.96 -36.07
CA ASN A 14 -5.66 26.34 -34.95
C ASN A 14 -6.41 25.16 -34.32
N ILE A 15 -6.63 24.09 -35.08
CA ILE A 15 -7.23 22.85 -34.63
C ILE A 15 -6.31 22.11 -33.66
N THR A 16 -4.99 22.10 -33.88
CA THR A 16 -4.02 21.45 -32.99
C THR A 16 -3.95 22.17 -31.64
N CYS A 17 -4.09 23.50 -31.64
CA CYS A 17 -4.10 24.29 -30.42
C CYS A 17 -5.37 24.04 -29.58
N VAL A 18 -6.53 23.86 -30.23
CA VAL A 18 -7.81 23.56 -29.55
C VAL A 18 -7.78 22.15 -28.93
N ILE A 19 -7.19 21.16 -29.62
CA ILE A 19 -7.06 19.80 -29.08
C ILE A 19 -6.09 19.76 -27.91
N LEU A 20 -5.00 20.50 -27.94
CA LEU A 20 -4.06 20.60 -26.82
C LEU A 20 -4.67 21.32 -25.60
N LEU A 21 -5.53 22.31 -25.79
CA LEU A 21 -6.20 23.00 -24.68
C LEU A 21 -7.28 22.15 -24.02
N SER A 22 -7.94 21.25 -24.75
CA SER A 22 -8.98 20.37 -24.18
C SER A 22 -8.43 19.24 -23.31
N LEU A 23 -7.14 18.90 -23.43
CA LEU A 23 -6.47 17.87 -22.61
C LEU A 23 -6.08 18.36 -21.21
N PHE A 24 -6.16 19.68 -20.92
CA PHE A 24 -5.82 20.25 -19.61
C PHE A 24 -7.03 20.55 -18.71
N CYS A 25 -8.26 20.28 -19.16
CA CYS A 25 -9.43 20.36 -18.28
C CYS A 25 -9.54 19.12 -17.37
N ASN A 26 -8.63 19.01 -16.42
CA ASN A 26 -8.91 18.21 -15.23
C ASN A 26 -9.90 19.02 -14.39
N ALA A 27 -11.19 18.70 -14.50
CA ALA A 27 -12.20 19.20 -13.59
C ALA A 27 -11.89 18.64 -12.20
N ALA A 28 -11.25 19.43 -11.34
CA ALA A 28 -11.22 19.17 -9.92
C ALA A 28 -12.68 19.22 -9.42
N SER A 29 -13.30 18.06 -9.18
CA SER A 29 -14.60 17.97 -8.53
C SER A 29 -14.40 18.34 -7.06
N ALA A 30 -14.64 19.60 -6.73
CA ALA A 30 -14.79 20.00 -5.33
C ALA A 30 -16.12 19.44 -4.83
N VAL A 31 -16.09 18.68 -3.74
CA VAL A 31 -17.31 18.24 -3.05
C VAL A 31 -17.89 19.48 -2.35
N GLU A 32 -18.95 20.05 -2.93
CA GLU A 32 -19.67 21.15 -2.32
C GLU A 32 -20.68 20.58 -1.31
N PHE A 33 -20.46 20.87 -0.03
CA PHE A 33 -21.41 20.51 1.02
C PHE A 33 -22.62 21.45 1.00
N ASN A 34 -23.82 20.88 0.86
CA ASN A 34 -25.04 21.63 1.02
C ASN A 34 -25.25 22.02 2.50
N THR A 35 -24.89 23.24 2.82
CA THR A 35 -25.00 23.81 4.18
C THR A 35 -26.40 24.33 4.51
N ASP A 36 -27.36 24.27 3.58
CA ASP A 36 -28.69 24.88 3.78
C ASP A 36 -29.56 24.08 4.77
N VAL A 37 -29.18 22.86 5.09
CA VAL A 37 -29.85 21.99 6.06
C VAL A 37 -29.47 22.31 7.50
N LEU A 38 -28.44 23.13 7.74
CA LEU A 38 -27.90 23.43 9.06
C LEU A 38 -28.41 24.78 9.58
N ASP A 39 -28.70 24.81 10.89
CA ASP A 39 -29.08 26.04 11.56
C ASP A 39 -27.96 27.08 11.57
N ALA A 40 -28.33 28.36 11.58
CA ALA A 40 -27.38 29.47 11.52
C ALA A 40 -26.38 29.50 12.70
N ALA A 41 -26.72 28.88 13.82
CA ALA A 41 -25.84 28.74 14.99
C ALA A 41 -24.76 27.67 14.75
N ASP A 42 -25.12 26.56 14.10
CA ASP A 42 -24.20 25.46 13.80
C ASP A 42 -23.27 25.81 12.66
N LYS A 43 -23.73 26.59 11.66
CA LYS A 43 -22.90 27.12 10.56
C LYS A 43 -21.69 27.94 11.05
N LYS A 44 -21.80 28.62 12.20
CA LYS A 44 -20.70 29.43 12.75
C LYS A 44 -19.67 28.64 13.51
N ASN A 45 -20.04 27.48 14.01
CA ASN A 45 -19.19 26.65 14.88
C ASN A 45 -18.46 25.53 14.13
N ILE A 46 -18.89 25.20 12.90
CA ILE A 46 -18.33 24.12 12.10
C ILE A 46 -17.53 24.71 10.94
N ASP A 47 -16.23 24.44 10.90
CA ASP A 47 -15.36 24.79 9.79
C ASP A 47 -15.52 23.80 8.64
N PHE A 48 -16.44 24.07 7.73
CA PHE A 48 -16.74 23.21 6.58
C PHE A 48 -15.60 23.16 5.56
N THR A 49 -14.65 24.10 5.59
CA THR A 49 -13.53 24.10 4.67
C THR A 49 -12.64 22.89 4.84
N ARG A 50 -12.57 22.34 6.06
CA ARG A 50 -11.83 21.12 6.37
C ARG A 50 -12.41 19.89 5.70
N PHE A 51 -13.74 19.82 5.56
CA PHE A 51 -14.41 18.67 4.96
C PHE A 51 -14.39 18.70 3.44
N SER A 52 -14.08 19.83 2.83
CA SER A 52 -13.90 19.94 1.38
C SER A 52 -12.49 19.58 0.92
N GLU A 53 -11.54 19.37 1.84
CA GLU A 53 -10.21 18.92 1.49
C GLU A 53 -10.20 17.39 1.25
N ALA A 54 -9.75 16.99 0.06
CA ALA A 54 -9.68 15.56 -0.28
C ALA A 54 -8.75 14.81 0.68
N GLY A 55 -9.28 13.73 1.29
CA GLY A 55 -8.52 12.92 2.25
C GLY A 55 -8.51 13.43 3.69
N TYR A 56 -9.31 14.47 4.00
CA TYR A 56 -9.48 14.90 5.39
C TYR A 56 -10.18 13.82 6.21
N VAL A 57 -9.55 13.43 7.31
CA VAL A 57 -10.12 12.54 8.32
C VAL A 57 -10.14 13.28 9.66
N LEU A 58 -11.25 13.22 10.37
CA LEU A 58 -11.33 13.81 11.72
C LEU A 58 -10.31 13.15 12.66
N PRO A 59 -9.64 13.91 13.54
CA PRO A 59 -8.85 13.31 14.59
C PRO A 59 -9.68 12.34 15.44
N GLY A 60 -9.11 11.19 15.74
CA GLY A 60 -9.83 10.15 16.49
C GLY A 60 -9.29 8.76 16.22
N GLN A 61 -9.97 7.77 16.74
CA GLN A 61 -9.62 6.36 16.60
C GLN A 61 -10.59 5.66 15.66
N TYR A 62 -10.08 4.92 14.72
CA TYR A 62 -10.83 4.21 13.69
C TYR A 62 -10.37 2.75 13.63
N LEU A 63 -11.30 1.84 13.41
CA LEU A 63 -11.00 0.46 13.06
C LEU A 63 -10.94 0.36 11.54
N LEU A 64 -9.74 0.11 11.00
CA LEU A 64 -9.50 0.07 9.56
C LEU A 64 -8.74 -1.20 9.17
N ASP A 65 -9.08 -1.74 8.01
CA ASP A 65 -8.28 -2.76 7.35
C ASP A 65 -7.09 -2.09 6.68
N VAL A 66 -5.88 -2.44 7.09
CA VAL A 66 -4.66 -1.87 6.52
C VAL A 66 -4.20 -2.71 5.34
N ILE A 67 -4.14 -2.08 4.17
CA ILE A 67 -3.78 -2.71 2.91
C ILE A 67 -2.52 -2.05 2.36
N VAL A 68 -1.45 -2.84 2.22
CA VAL A 68 -0.17 -2.41 1.62
C VAL A 68 -0.05 -3.04 0.23
N ASN A 69 0.06 -2.20 -0.80
CA ASN A 69 0.14 -2.64 -2.20
C ASN A 69 -0.91 -3.68 -2.60
N GLY A 70 -2.14 -3.54 -2.07
CA GLY A 70 -3.24 -4.45 -2.36
C GLY A 70 -3.31 -5.69 -1.46
N GLN A 71 -2.37 -5.89 -0.54
CA GLN A 71 -2.38 -7.00 0.41
C GLN A 71 -2.71 -6.51 1.82
N SER A 72 -3.61 -7.20 2.53
CA SER A 72 -3.89 -6.92 3.93
C SER A 72 -2.72 -7.37 4.80
N ILE A 73 -2.28 -6.49 5.72
CA ILE A 73 -1.20 -6.82 6.67
C ILE A 73 -1.68 -7.59 7.90
N SER A 74 -3.00 -7.67 8.11
CA SER A 74 -3.59 -8.35 9.25
C SER A 74 -4.91 -9.00 8.85
N PRO A 75 -5.27 -10.16 9.40
CA PRO A 75 -6.56 -10.80 9.16
C PRO A 75 -7.74 -10.06 9.82
N ALA A 76 -7.47 -9.13 10.72
CA ALA A 76 -8.47 -8.32 11.41
C ALA A 76 -8.17 -6.84 11.25
N SER A 77 -9.23 -6.02 11.32
CA SER A 77 -9.11 -4.56 11.32
C SER A 77 -8.23 -4.09 12.49
N LEU A 78 -7.37 -3.12 12.22
CA LEU A 78 -6.47 -2.52 13.21
C LEU A 78 -7.02 -1.19 13.67
N GLN A 79 -6.75 -0.86 14.94
CA GLN A 79 -7.12 0.43 15.51
C GLN A 79 -6.08 1.48 15.11
N ILE A 80 -6.47 2.42 14.28
CA ILE A 80 -5.62 3.52 13.77
C ILE A 80 -6.09 4.83 14.39
N SER A 81 -5.16 5.57 14.99
CA SER A 81 -5.43 6.92 15.48
C SER A 81 -5.06 7.95 14.42
N PHE A 82 -5.95 8.90 14.14
CA PHE A 82 -5.63 10.06 13.33
C PHE A 82 -5.30 11.23 14.26
N VAL A 83 -4.09 11.77 14.11
CA VAL A 83 -3.53 12.79 14.99
C VAL A 83 -3.13 14.01 14.18
N GLU A 84 -3.42 15.21 14.68
CA GLU A 84 -2.92 16.45 14.10
C GLU A 84 -1.42 16.58 14.41
N PRO A 85 -0.55 16.73 13.40
CA PRO A 85 0.86 16.98 13.64
C PRO A 85 1.05 18.29 14.39
N ALA A 86 1.93 18.30 15.38
CA ALA A 86 2.27 19.51 16.11
C ALA A 86 2.78 20.59 15.12
N LEU A 87 2.28 21.81 15.27
CA LEU A 87 2.70 22.94 14.46
C LEU A 87 4.14 23.31 14.85
N SER A 88 5.10 23.00 14.00
CA SER A 88 6.49 23.42 14.16
C SER A 88 6.81 24.54 13.19
N GLY A 89 7.01 25.76 13.72
CA GLY A 89 7.55 26.91 13.01
C GLY A 89 6.55 28.03 12.70
N ASP A 90 7.08 29.22 12.38
CA ASP A 90 6.38 30.51 12.16
C ASP A 90 5.45 30.57 10.93
N LYS A 91 5.36 29.51 10.14
CA LYS A 91 4.39 29.35 9.06
C LYS A 91 3.50 28.17 9.40
N ALA A 92 2.42 28.45 10.11
CA ALA A 92 1.38 27.50 10.46
C ALA A 92 0.58 27.10 9.21
N GLU A 93 1.17 26.33 8.31
CA GLU A 93 0.38 25.53 7.37
C GLU A 93 -0.32 24.46 8.21
N LYS A 94 -1.63 24.56 8.26
CA LYS A 94 -2.50 23.62 8.97
C LYS A 94 -2.38 22.28 8.28
N LYS A 95 -1.52 21.41 8.82
CA LYS A 95 -1.36 20.05 8.29
C LYS A 95 -2.60 19.23 8.59
N LEU A 96 -3.01 18.43 7.61
CA LEU A 96 -4.11 17.49 7.77
C LEU A 96 -3.78 16.44 8.84
N PRO A 97 -4.79 15.93 9.56
CA PRO A 97 -4.59 14.81 10.46
C PRO A 97 -3.98 13.62 9.74
N GLN A 98 -2.96 13.02 10.33
CA GLN A 98 -2.22 11.91 9.75
C GLN A 98 -2.51 10.61 10.50
N ALA A 99 -2.52 9.50 9.77
CA ALA A 99 -2.64 8.17 10.36
C ALA A 99 -1.39 7.86 11.20
N CYS A 100 -1.60 7.56 12.46
CA CYS A 100 -0.55 7.14 13.39
C CYS A 100 -0.34 5.62 13.25
N LEU A 101 0.69 5.22 12.54
CA LEU A 101 1.09 3.82 12.39
C LEU A 101 2.13 3.49 13.45
N THR A 102 1.80 2.56 14.33
CA THR A 102 2.70 2.13 15.40
C THR A 102 3.84 1.27 14.88
N SER A 103 4.90 1.10 15.69
CA SER A 103 6.05 0.26 15.32
C SER A 103 5.64 -1.20 15.00
N ASP A 104 4.64 -1.72 15.70
CA ASP A 104 4.14 -3.07 15.44
C ASP A 104 3.44 -3.18 14.08
N MET A 105 2.65 -2.18 13.71
CA MET A 105 2.03 -2.10 12.38
C MET A 105 3.08 -1.98 11.28
N VAL A 106 4.12 -1.16 11.49
CA VAL A 106 5.22 -1.00 10.54
C VAL A 106 5.97 -2.32 10.32
N ARG A 107 6.17 -3.12 11.36
CA ARG A 107 6.75 -4.47 11.24
C ARG A 107 5.89 -5.41 10.41
N LEU A 108 4.55 -5.34 10.58
CA LEU A 108 3.62 -6.17 9.80
C LEU A 108 3.60 -5.80 8.31
N MET A 109 4.05 -4.60 7.93
CA MET A 109 4.11 -4.16 6.54
C MET A 109 5.19 -4.88 5.73
N GLY A 110 6.18 -5.50 6.38
CA GLY A 110 7.26 -6.23 5.71
C GLY A 110 8.26 -5.31 5.02
N LEU A 111 8.68 -4.22 5.69
CA LEU A 111 9.74 -3.36 5.19
C LEU A 111 11.10 -4.06 5.30
N THR A 112 12.01 -3.76 4.36
CA THR A 112 13.42 -4.18 4.47
C THR A 112 14.09 -3.52 5.68
N ALA A 113 15.15 -4.12 6.21
CA ALA A 113 15.91 -3.55 7.32
C ALA A 113 16.41 -2.13 7.02
N GLU A 114 16.91 -1.89 5.80
CA GLU A 114 17.35 -0.57 5.35
C GLU A 114 16.20 0.45 5.34
N SER A 115 15.00 0.01 5.00
CA SER A 115 13.81 0.87 4.99
C SER A 115 13.34 1.20 6.40
N LEU A 116 13.40 0.23 7.31
CA LEU A 116 13.05 0.42 8.72
C LEU A 116 13.95 1.47 9.38
N ASP A 117 15.25 1.49 9.06
CA ASP A 117 16.20 2.48 9.59
C ASP A 117 15.89 3.92 9.11
N LYS A 118 15.16 4.07 8.00
CA LYS A 118 14.74 5.37 7.45
C LYS A 118 13.40 5.87 8.01
N VAL A 119 12.66 5.02 8.69
CA VAL A 119 11.38 5.40 9.33
C VAL A 119 11.68 6.21 10.58
N VAL A 120 11.22 7.44 10.60
CA VAL A 120 11.32 8.32 11.77
C VAL A 120 10.00 8.27 12.53
N TYR A 121 10.07 8.30 13.85
CA TYR A 121 8.86 8.32 14.66
C TYR A 121 8.63 9.70 15.26
N TRP A 122 7.39 10.15 15.21
CA TRP A 122 6.89 11.40 15.77
C TRP A 122 5.83 11.13 16.86
N HIS A 123 5.24 12.16 17.44
CA HIS A 123 4.25 12.03 18.51
C HIS A 123 4.75 11.14 19.65
N ASP A 124 5.83 11.60 20.32
CA ASP A 124 6.50 10.88 21.40
C ASP A 124 7.02 9.48 21.01
N GLY A 125 7.35 9.29 19.75
CA GLY A 125 7.87 8.02 19.23
C GLY A 125 6.81 6.96 18.93
N LEU A 126 5.53 7.32 18.95
CA LEU A 126 4.42 6.39 18.75
C LEU A 126 4.01 6.22 17.29
N CYS A 127 4.17 7.28 16.47
CA CYS A 127 3.65 7.33 15.10
C CYS A 127 4.78 7.34 14.09
N ALA A 128 4.76 6.43 13.13
CA ALA A 128 5.75 6.35 12.07
C ALA A 128 5.56 7.47 11.04
N ASP A 129 6.67 8.07 10.62
CA ASP A 129 6.77 9.02 9.53
C ASP A 129 7.56 8.38 8.37
N PHE A 130 6.97 8.36 7.20
CA PHE A 130 7.53 7.76 5.99
C PHE A 130 8.18 8.78 5.05
N HIS A 131 8.41 10.02 5.48
CA HIS A 131 9.07 11.04 4.65
C HIS A 131 10.47 10.62 4.19
N GLY A 132 11.15 9.77 4.95
CA GLY A 132 12.45 9.18 4.56
C GLY A 132 12.35 8.12 3.46
N LEU A 133 11.14 7.69 3.09
CA LEU A 133 10.86 6.69 2.07
C LEU A 133 10.08 7.32 0.90
N PRO A 134 10.76 7.84 -0.12
CA PRO A 134 10.10 8.49 -1.25
C PRO A 134 9.19 7.52 -1.99
N GLY A 135 8.04 8.03 -2.43
CA GLY A 135 7.05 7.25 -3.18
C GLY A 135 6.04 6.49 -2.30
N VAL A 136 6.09 6.64 -0.98
CA VAL A 136 5.04 6.14 -0.08
C VAL A 136 3.84 7.09 -0.13
N ASP A 137 2.66 6.52 -0.35
CA ASP A 137 1.38 7.23 -0.42
C ASP A 137 0.38 6.54 0.52
N ILE A 138 -0.18 7.28 1.46
CA ILE A 138 -1.09 6.79 2.48
C ILE A 138 -2.45 7.45 2.28
N ARG A 139 -3.46 6.66 1.96
CA ARG A 139 -4.82 7.12 1.68
C ARG A 139 -5.82 6.45 2.61
N PRO A 140 -6.39 7.18 3.55
CA PRO A 140 -7.49 6.70 4.35
C PRO A 140 -8.79 6.73 3.54
N ASP A 141 -9.57 5.68 3.67
CA ASP A 141 -10.94 5.56 3.18
C ASP A 141 -11.81 5.10 4.35
N THR A 142 -12.18 6.06 5.18
CA THR A 142 -12.99 5.79 6.39
C THR A 142 -14.39 5.30 6.08
N GLY A 143 -14.92 5.67 4.90
CA GLY A 143 -16.23 5.19 4.43
C GLY A 143 -16.21 3.70 4.09
N ALA A 144 -15.12 3.21 3.52
CA ALA A 144 -14.90 1.79 3.24
C ALA A 144 -14.25 1.04 4.42
N GLY A 145 -13.85 1.73 5.49
CA GLY A 145 -13.14 1.12 6.61
C GLY A 145 -11.73 0.64 6.27
N VAL A 146 -11.03 1.31 5.34
CA VAL A 146 -9.74 0.85 4.81
C VAL A 146 -8.70 1.96 4.87
N LEU A 147 -7.47 1.61 5.26
CA LEU A 147 -6.28 2.44 5.09
C LEU A 147 -5.41 1.82 3.99
N ARG A 148 -5.33 2.49 2.84
CA ARG A 148 -4.50 2.05 1.71
C ARG A 148 -3.13 2.69 1.78
N ILE A 149 -2.09 1.87 1.71
CA ILE A 149 -0.70 2.29 1.70
C ILE A 149 -0.07 1.74 0.43
N ASN A 150 0.34 2.65 -0.45
CA ASN A 150 1.10 2.29 -1.64
C ASN A 150 2.55 2.69 -1.43
N MET A 151 3.46 1.77 -1.67
CA MET A 151 4.89 2.03 -1.56
C MET A 151 5.68 1.27 -2.63
N PRO A 152 6.83 1.82 -3.07
CA PRO A 152 7.70 1.13 -4.01
C PRO A 152 8.16 -0.22 -3.48
N GLN A 153 8.24 -1.20 -4.36
CA GLN A 153 8.71 -2.55 -4.03
C GLN A 153 10.13 -2.58 -3.44
N ALA A 154 10.95 -1.56 -3.75
CA ALA A 154 12.30 -1.45 -3.21
C ALA A 154 12.35 -1.29 -1.68
N TRP A 155 11.27 -0.83 -1.07
CA TRP A 155 11.16 -0.66 0.39
C TRP A 155 10.60 -1.89 1.10
N LEU A 156 10.06 -2.84 0.34
CA LEU A 156 9.45 -4.04 0.88
C LEU A 156 10.37 -5.25 0.72
N GLU A 157 10.31 -6.15 1.69
CA GLU A 157 10.86 -7.48 1.51
C GLU A 157 10.11 -8.18 0.36
N TYR A 158 10.83 -8.98 -0.43
CA TYR A 158 10.19 -9.74 -1.50
C TYR A 158 9.07 -10.59 -0.92
N SER A 159 7.84 -10.32 -1.34
CA SER A 159 6.68 -11.12 -0.99
C SER A 159 5.99 -11.60 -2.27
N ASP A 160 5.98 -12.88 -2.47
CA ASP A 160 5.10 -13.59 -3.38
C ASP A 160 3.84 -13.98 -2.61
N ALA A 161 2.71 -14.25 -3.30
CA ALA A 161 1.48 -14.72 -2.67
C ALA A 161 1.67 -16.01 -1.84
N THR A 162 2.73 -16.76 -2.11
CA THR A 162 3.11 -18.00 -1.42
C THR A 162 4.31 -17.83 -0.48
N TRP A 163 4.97 -16.68 -0.48
CA TRP A 163 6.16 -16.43 0.32
C TRP A 163 5.85 -15.60 1.57
N LEU A 164 6.23 -16.12 2.71
CA LEU A 164 6.10 -15.43 3.98
C LEU A 164 7.44 -14.75 4.32
N PRO A 165 7.48 -13.42 4.52
CA PRO A 165 8.72 -12.75 4.86
C PRO A 165 9.28 -13.25 6.20
N PRO A 166 10.62 -13.24 6.38
CA PRO A 166 11.27 -13.71 7.59
C PRO A 166 10.75 -13.06 8.88
N SER A 167 10.30 -11.82 8.79
CA SER A 167 9.69 -11.06 9.90
C SER A 167 8.38 -11.67 10.42
N ARG A 168 7.75 -12.55 9.64
CA ARG A 168 6.52 -13.27 9.98
C ARG A 168 6.73 -14.76 10.25
N TRP A 169 7.98 -15.20 10.23
CA TRP A 169 8.26 -16.61 10.55
C TRP A 169 8.05 -16.84 12.03
N ASP A 170 7.36 -17.91 12.32
CA ASP A 170 7.24 -18.43 13.68
C ASP A 170 8.42 -19.37 13.95
N ASP A 171 8.92 -19.41 15.17
CA ASP A 171 10.07 -20.26 15.55
C ASP A 171 9.78 -21.77 15.36
N GLY A 172 8.52 -22.09 15.06
CA GLY A 172 8.07 -23.45 14.83
C GLY A 172 8.18 -24.32 16.07
N ILE A 173 7.72 -25.54 15.92
CA ILE A 173 7.89 -26.58 16.95
C ILE A 173 8.92 -27.60 16.47
N PRO A 174 9.76 -28.16 17.36
CA PRO A 174 10.64 -29.26 16.97
C PRO A 174 9.81 -30.45 16.46
N GLY A 175 10.07 -30.84 15.23
CA GLY A 175 9.35 -31.92 14.56
C GLY A 175 10.29 -32.80 13.74
N LEU A 176 9.92 -34.05 13.58
CA LEU A 176 10.57 -34.99 12.67
C LEU A 176 9.61 -35.30 11.54
N MET A 177 10.01 -35.03 10.30
CA MET A 177 9.26 -35.41 9.11
C MET A 177 9.97 -36.59 8.43
N LEU A 178 9.25 -37.66 8.20
CA LEU A 178 9.72 -38.82 7.45
C LEU A 178 8.85 -38.98 6.21
N ASP A 179 9.46 -38.82 5.05
CA ASP A 179 8.82 -39.08 3.76
C ASP A 179 9.31 -40.39 3.20
N TYR A 180 8.39 -41.29 2.85
CA TYR A 180 8.77 -42.59 2.28
C TYR A 180 7.90 -42.90 1.06
N ASN A 181 8.53 -43.51 0.06
CA ASN A 181 7.84 -43.96 -1.15
C ASN A 181 8.15 -45.47 -1.33
N LEU A 182 7.12 -46.30 -1.27
CA LEU A 182 7.24 -47.75 -1.41
C LEU A 182 6.58 -48.17 -2.73
N ASN A 183 7.38 -48.62 -3.68
CA ASN A 183 6.88 -49.14 -4.96
C ASN A 183 7.20 -50.64 -5.05
N GLY A 184 6.15 -51.46 -5.14
CA GLY A 184 6.27 -52.89 -5.37
C GLY A 184 5.70 -53.32 -6.71
N THR A 185 6.47 -53.99 -7.54
CA THR A 185 6.00 -54.55 -8.82
C THR A 185 6.03 -56.08 -8.74
N VAL A 186 4.87 -56.72 -8.92
CA VAL A 186 4.77 -58.19 -9.02
C VAL A 186 4.45 -58.53 -10.47
N SER A 187 5.42 -59.12 -11.18
CA SER A 187 5.19 -59.61 -12.54
C SER A 187 5.05 -61.15 -12.51
N ARG A 188 3.95 -61.67 -13.02
CA ARG A 188 3.77 -63.10 -13.23
C ARG A 188 3.97 -63.44 -14.70
N ASN A 189 5.02 -64.18 -14.99
CA ASN A 189 5.19 -64.74 -16.32
C ASN A 189 4.36 -66.00 -16.46
N TYR A 190 3.53 -66.05 -17.52
CA TYR A 190 2.64 -67.19 -17.81
C TYR A 190 3.38 -68.46 -18.21
N GLN A 191 4.73 -68.43 -18.30
CA GLN A 191 5.59 -69.56 -18.69
C GLN A 191 6.44 -70.14 -17.53
N GLY A 192 6.02 -69.99 -16.29
CA GLY A 192 6.53 -70.76 -15.17
C GLY A 192 7.93 -70.42 -14.66
N GLY A 193 8.33 -69.14 -14.70
CA GLY A 193 9.57 -68.68 -14.07
C GLY A 193 9.28 -67.85 -12.82
N ASP A 194 10.03 -68.15 -11.75
CA ASP A 194 9.98 -67.42 -10.49
C ASP A 194 10.42 -65.94 -10.68
N SER A 195 9.52 -65.01 -10.37
CA SER A 195 9.85 -63.58 -10.36
C SER A 195 10.19 -63.12 -8.94
N HIS A 196 11.37 -62.55 -8.77
CA HIS A 196 11.77 -61.91 -7.51
C HIS A 196 11.21 -60.49 -7.42
N PRO A 197 10.59 -60.11 -6.31
CA PRO A 197 10.17 -58.74 -6.11
C PRO A 197 11.40 -57.85 -5.89
N VAL A 198 11.48 -56.74 -6.66
CA VAL A 198 12.50 -55.73 -6.46
C VAL A 198 11.83 -54.55 -5.75
N SER A 199 12.26 -54.24 -4.53
CA SER A 199 11.82 -53.07 -3.80
C SER A 199 12.93 -51.99 -3.82
N TYR A 200 12.57 -50.77 -4.18
CA TYR A 200 13.46 -49.60 -4.07
C TYR A 200 12.96 -48.69 -2.98
N THR A 201 13.83 -48.37 -2.02
CA THR A 201 13.59 -47.40 -0.97
C THR A 201 14.47 -46.17 -1.28
N HIS A 202 13.87 -45.02 -1.50
CA HIS A 202 14.56 -43.74 -1.51
C HIS A 202 14.29 -43.04 -0.18
N LEU A 203 15.36 -42.65 0.49
CA LEU A 203 15.38 -41.77 1.66
C LEU A 203 15.70 -40.33 1.20
#